data_2e039960448306ba2b841b421bc0e96f
#
_entry.id   2e039960448306ba2b841b421bc0e96f
#
_cell.length_a   1.000
_cell.length_b   1.000
_cell.length_c   1.000
_cell.angle_alpha   90.00
_cell.angle_beta   90.00
_cell.angle_gamma   90.00
#
_symmetry.space_group_name_H-M   'P 1'
#
loop_
_entity.id
_entity.type
_entity.pdbx_description
1 polymer ?
#
loop_
_entity_poly.entity_id
_entity_poly.type
_entity_poly.pdbx_seq_one_letter_code
_entity_poly.pdbx_strand_id
1 'polypeptide(L)'
;VCIRDRQNGAPIRLVVPWKYGFKSIKSIVKIRCTETPTINAWQAIAPREDGFYANVNPAVHHPRWRQDKERRLPQTLFSRQYMDTRLFNGYGEQVASMYEGLDLMRNF
;
A
#
# COMPACT_ATOMS: atom_id res chain seq x y z
N VAL A 1 15.24 23.58 -6.08
CA VAL A 1 15.20 22.22 -6.66
C VAL A 1 13.80 21.99 -7.15
N CYS A 2 13.60 22.11 -8.47
CA CYS A 2 12.31 21.76 -9.06
C CYS A 2 12.19 20.23 -9.10
N ILE A 3 11.61 19.66 -8.08
CA ILE A 3 11.27 18.24 -8.02
C ILE A 3 9.97 18.03 -8.83
N ARG A 4 9.96 18.45 -10.07
CA ARG A 4 8.91 18.08 -11.03
C ARG A 4 9.36 16.82 -11.76
N ASP A 5 9.45 15.79 -11.01
CA ASP A 5 9.87 14.48 -11.46
C ASP A 5 8.65 13.82 -12.12
N ARG A 6 8.47 14.03 -13.42
CA ARG A 6 7.33 13.48 -14.18
C ARG A 6 7.24 11.97 -14.05
N GLN A 7 8.38 11.27 -14.00
CA GLN A 7 8.42 9.83 -13.77
C GLN A 7 7.95 9.42 -12.35
N ASN A 8 7.95 10.35 -11.39
CA ASN A 8 7.41 10.14 -10.05
C ASN A 8 5.96 10.64 -9.91
N GLY A 9 5.31 11.02 -11.01
CA GLY A 9 3.89 11.35 -11.07
C GLY A 9 3.53 12.78 -10.68
N ALA A 10 4.50 13.70 -10.61
CA ALA A 10 4.18 15.11 -10.40
C ALA A 10 3.43 15.69 -11.62
N PRO A 11 2.45 16.58 -11.42
CA PRO A 11 1.96 17.12 -10.15
C PRO A 11 0.87 16.30 -9.45
N ILE A 12 0.38 15.22 -10.05
CA ILE A 12 -0.75 14.43 -9.54
C ILE A 12 -0.30 13.00 -9.34
N ARG A 13 -0.63 12.45 -8.16
CA ARG A 13 -0.40 11.04 -7.82
C ARG A 13 -1.64 10.43 -7.20
N LEU A 14 -1.87 9.14 -7.47
CA LEU A 14 -2.88 8.38 -6.75
C LEU A 14 -2.40 8.13 -5.32
N VAL A 15 -3.27 8.42 -4.35
CA VAL A 15 -3.07 8.10 -2.94
C VAL A 15 -4.24 7.24 -2.49
N VAL A 16 -3.94 6.03 -2.00
CA VAL A 16 -4.91 5.11 -1.40
C VAL A 16 -4.43 4.84 0.02
N PRO A 17 -4.91 5.58 1.03
CA PRO A 17 -4.28 5.62 2.34
C PRO A 17 -4.34 4.31 3.12
N TRP A 18 -5.30 3.43 2.82
CA TRP A 18 -5.43 2.11 3.46
C TRP A 18 -4.63 0.99 2.78
N LYS A 19 -3.87 1.32 1.72
CA LYS A 19 -3.01 0.37 0.99
C LYS A 19 -1.54 0.71 1.19
N TYR A 20 -0.70 -0.31 1.11
CA TYR A 20 0.75 -0.10 1.13
C TYR A 20 1.21 0.75 -0.05
N GLY A 21 2.23 1.58 0.19
CA GLY A 21 2.68 2.60 -0.76
C GLY A 21 3.17 2.09 -2.11
N PHE A 22 3.58 0.82 -2.22
CA PHE A 22 3.99 0.25 -3.51
C PHE A 22 2.81 0.09 -4.49
N LYS A 23 1.56 0.04 -3.99
CA LYS A 23 0.34 0.07 -4.81
C LYS A 23 0.03 1.47 -5.36
N SER A 24 0.64 2.51 -4.80
CA SER A 24 0.42 3.88 -5.26
C SER A 24 1.17 4.13 -6.56
N ILE A 25 0.43 4.34 -7.63
CA ILE A 25 0.99 4.62 -8.95
C ILE A 25 1.70 5.97 -8.92
N LYS A 26 2.94 6.00 -9.36
CA LYS A 26 3.73 7.22 -9.41
C LYS A 26 3.42 8.07 -10.64
N SER A 27 3.34 7.43 -11.81
CA SER A 27 3.09 8.11 -13.08
C SER A 27 1.93 7.43 -13.79
N ILE A 28 0.83 8.14 -13.97
CA ILE A 28 -0.38 7.62 -14.62
C ILE A 28 -0.38 8.09 -16.07
N VAL A 29 -0.32 7.16 -17.01
CA VAL A 29 -0.42 7.43 -18.45
C VAL A 29 -1.73 6.91 -19.03
N LYS A 30 -2.37 5.94 -18.37
CA LYS A 30 -3.63 5.35 -18.81
C LYS A 30 -4.38 4.74 -17.65
N ILE A 31 -5.70 4.90 -17.64
CA ILE A 31 -6.63 4.22 -16.72
C ILE A 31 -7.52 3.31 -17.56
N ARG A 32 -7.61 2.04 -17.18
CA ARG A 32 -8.50 1.06 -17.82
C ARG A 32 -9.32 0.35 -16.74
N CYS A 33 -10.62 0.33 -16.90
CA CYS A 33 -11.52 -0.50 -16.09
C CYS A 33 -11.61 -1.89 -16.71
N THR A 34 -11.52 -2.93 -15.87
CA THR A 34 -11.59 -4.33 -16.27
C THR A 34 -12.53 -5.06 -15.32
N GLU A 35 -13.26 -6.06 -15.85
CA GLU A 35 -14.14 -6.91 -15.04
C GLU A 35 -13.38 -7.92 -14.19
N THR A 36 -12.19 -8.29 -14.66
CA THR A 36 -11.35 -9.28 -13.97
C THR A 36 -10.07 -8.64 -13.43
N PRO A 37 -9.59 -9.10 -12.26
CA PRO A 37 -8.32 -8.66 -11.72
C PRO A 37 -7.17 -8.95 -12.71
N THR A 38 -6.28 -7.98 -12.87
CA THR A 38 -5.09 -8.13 -13.70
C THR A 38 -3.87 -8.37 -12.81
N ILE A 39 -2.95 -9.20 -13.27
CA ILE A 39 -1.67 -9.41 -12.57
C ILE A 39 -0.88 -8.11 -12.64
N ASN A 40 -0.52 -7.57 -11.48
CA ASN A 40 0.35 -6.39 -11.41
C ASN A 40 1.83 -6.79 -11.53
N ALA A 41 2.69 -5.80 -11.79
CA ALA A 41 4.12 -6.04 -11.98
C ALA A 41 4.79 -6.72 -10.77
N TRP A 42 4.41 -6.37 -9.56
CA TRP A 42 4.97 -6.97 -8.34
C TRP A 42 4.55 -8.42 -8.18
N GLN A 43 3.29 -8.74 -8.42
CA GLN A 43 2.82 -10.13 -8.41
C GLN A 43 3.47 -10.98 -9.50
N ALA A 44 3.79 -10.39 -10.66
CA ALA A 44 4.51 -11.11 -11.72
C ALA A 44 5.95 -11.44 -11.32
N ILE A 45 6.59 -10.56 -10.54
CA ILE A 45 7.98 -10.73 -10.10
C ILE A 45 8.06 -11.60 -8.84
N ALA A 46 7.19 -11.36 -7.87
CA ALA A 46 7.22 -11.99 -6.54
C ALA A 46 5.82 -12.41 -6.08
N PRO A 47 5.19 -13.41 -6.71
CA PRO A 47 3.77 -13.76 -6.48
C PRO A 47 3.47 -14.26 -5.06
N ARG A 48 4.49 -14.65 -4.29
CA ARG A 48 4.36 -15.09 -2.90
C ARG A 48 4.58 -13.99 -1.87
N GLU A 49 5.05 -12.83 -2.32
CA GLU A 49 5.42 -11.73 -1.42
C GLU A 49 4.42 -10.58 -1.48
N ASP A 50 3.85 -10.33 -2.66
CA ASP A 50 3.02 -9.16 -2.92
C ASP A 50 1.59 -9.56 -3.28
N GLY A 51 0.64 -9.21 -2.41
CA GLY A 51 -0.78 -9.45 -2.62
C GLY A 51 -1.41 -8.53 -3.67
N PHE A 52 -2.54 -8.94 -4.21
CA PHE A 52 -3.28 -8.14 -5.19
C PHE A 52 -3.83 -6.85 -4.58
N TYR A 53 -4.46 -6.94 -3.43
CA TYR A 53 -5.08 -5.78 -2.78
C TYR A 53 -4.06 -4.89 -2.08
N ALA A 54 -3.03 -5.48 -1.49
CA ALA A 54 -2.00 -4.81 -0.71
C ALA A 54 -2.56 -3.85 0.34
N ASN A 55 -3.62 -4.28 1.01
CA ASN A 55 -4.19 -3.54 2.12
C ASN A 55 -3.23 -3.55 3.32
N VAL A 56 -3.19 -2.46 4.06
CA VAL A 56 -2.40 -2.41 5.29
C VAL A 56 -2.99 -3.39 6.30
N ASN A 57 -2.27 -4.46 6.58
CA ASN A 57 -2.66 -5.51 7.51
C ASN A 57 -1.49 -5.90 8.42
N PRO A 58 -1.52 -5.50 9.71
CA PRO A 58 -0.44 -5.81 10.64
C PRO A 58 -0.32 -7.30 10.99
N ALA A 59 -1.36 -8.10 10.73
CA ALA A 59 -1.35 -9.55 10.99
C ALA A 59 -0.63 -10.36 9.90
N VAL A 60 -0.43 -9.77 8.71
CA VAL A 60 0.31 -10.40 7.61
C VAL A 60 1.68 -9.75 7.50
N HIS A 61 2.73 -10.52 7.74
CA HIS A 61 4.10 -10.04 7.60
C HIS A 61 4.63 -10.31 6.20
N HIS A 62 5.43 -9.39 5.68
CA HIS A 62 6.19 -9.63 4.48
C HIS A 62 7.31 -10.66 4.78
N PRO A 63 7.67 -11.56 3.85
CA PRO A 63 8.72 -12.56 4.08
C PRO A 63 10.07 -11.98 4.52
N ARG A 64 10.36 -10.73 4.15
CA ARG A 64 11.64 -10.06 4.40
C ARG A 64 11.62 -9.03 5.54
N TRP A 65 10.43 -8.63 6.04
CA TRP A 65 10.30 -7.66 7.16
C TRP A 65 8.96 -7.80 7.88
N ARG A 66 8.91 -7.22 9.07
CA ARG A 66 7.67 -7.12 9.86
C ARG A 66 6.91 -5.87 9.48
N GLN A 67 5.56 -5.94 9.57
CA GLN A 67 4.65 -4.85 9.22
C GLN A 67 3.71 -4.46 10.37
N ASP A 68 4.01 -4.95 11.57
CA ASP A 68 3.23 -4.69 12.79
C ASP A 68 3.49 -3.29 13.37
N LYS A 69 4.61 -2.67 13.01
CA LYS A 69 4.98 -1.33 13.47
C LYS A 69 5.35 -0.42 12.32
N GLU A 70 4.95 0.82 12.45
CA GLU A 70 5.30 1.87 11.49
C GLU A 70 6.07 3.00 12.15
N ARG A 71 6.80 3.72 11.34
CA ARG A 71 7.64 4.82 11.76
C ARG A 71 7.02 6.13 11.31
N ARG A 72 6.82 7.07 12.23
CA ARG A 72 6.32 8.41 11.90
C ARG A 72 7.37 9.27 11.21
N LEU A 73 6.91 10.04 10.25
CA LEU A 73 7.69 11.10 9.61
C LEU A 73 7.08 12.47 9.98
N PRO A 74 7.88 13.55 10.08
CA PRO A 74 9.33 13.61 9.92
C PRO A 74 10.09 13.05 11.14
N GLN A 75 11.30 12.55 10.91
CA GLN A 75 12.16 12.09 11.97
C GLN A 75 13.36 13.01 12.12
N THR A 76 13.74 13.26 13.37
CA THR A 76 15.07 13.78 13.69
C THR A 76 15.98 12.61 14.07
N LEU A 77 17.29 12.82 14.00
CA LEU A 77 18.30 11.81 14.39
C LEU A 77 18.10 11.32 15.83
N PHE A 78 17.48 12.16 16.68
CA PHE A 78 17.31 11.91 18.12
C PHE A 78 15.89 11.50 18.52
N SER A 79 14.92 11.53 17.60
CA SER A 79 13.53 11.21 17.91
C SER A 79 12.97 10.24 16.87
N ARG A 80 13.08 8.93 17.16
CA ARG A 80 12.42 7.88 16.39
C ARG A 80 11.12 7.51 17.07
N GLN A 81 10.01 7.93 16.48
CA GLN A 81 8.69 7.54 16.98
C GLN A 81 8.16 6.37 16.18
N TYR A 82 7.91 5.27 16.87
CA TYR A 82 7.22 4.10 16.33
C TYR A 82 5.81 4.03 16.91
N MET A 83 4.89 3.58 16.09
CA MET A 83 3.52 3.28 16.51
C MET A 83 3.10 1.94 15.91
N ASP A 84 2.11 1.31 16.54
CA ASP A 84 1.55 0.08 16.01
C ASP A 84 0.76 0.37 14.73
N THR A 85 0.99 -0.45 13.72
CA THR A 85 0.28 -0.37 12.44
C THR A 85 -1.17 -0.78 12.66
N ARG A 86 -2.10 0.03 12.15
CA ARG A 86 -3.54 -0.26 12.24
C ARG A 86 -4.02 -0.94 10.96
N LEU A 87 -4.96 -1.87 11.12
CA LEU A 87 -5.64 -2.48 9.98
C LEU A 87 -6.24 -1.39 9.08
N PHE A 88 -6.07 -1.52 7.76
CA PHE A 88 -6.44 -0.50 6.78
C PHE A 88 -5.86 0.90 7.10
N ASN A 89 -4.73 0.94 7.79
CA ASN A 89 -4.12 2.21 8.23
C ASN A 89 -5.08 3.10 9.05
N GLY A 90 -6.01 2.49 9.77
CA GLY A 90 -7.03 3.16 10.56
C GLY A 90 -8.30 3.58 9.81
N TYR A 91 -8.43 3.26 8.51
CA TYR A 91 -9.61 3.56 7.69
C TYR A 91 -10.65 2.42 7.68
N GLY A 92 -10.61 1.51 8.65
CA GLY A 92 -11.51 0.36 8.71
C GLY A 92 -12.99 0.70 8.60
N GLU A 93 -13.45 1.73 9.31
CA GLU A 93 -14.87 2.15 9.26
C GLU A 93 -15.32 2.56 7.86
N GLN A 94 -14.42 3.12 7.05
CA GLN A 94 -14.74 3.63 5.72
C GLN A 94 -14.63 2.57 4.63
N VAL A 95 -13.76 1.58 4.81
CA VAL A 95 -13.38 0.68 3.71
C VAL A 95 -13.57 -0.80 3.98
N ALA A 96 -13.80 -1.23 5.23
CA ALA A 96 -13.90 -2.66 5.56
C ALA A 96 -15.02 -3.36 4.79
N SER A 97 -16.14 -2.68 4.54
CA SER A 97 -17.27 -3.23 3.78
C SER A 97 -16.92 -3.61 2.33
N MET A 98 -15.92 -2.97 1.74
CA MET A 98 -15.45 -3.31 0.39
C MET A 98 -14.72 -4.67 0.33
N TYR A 99 -14.29 -5.17 1.48
CA TYR A 99 -13.52 -6.41 1.62
C TYR A 99 -14.30 -7.47 2.42
N GLU A 100 -15.59 -7.24 2.64
CA GLU A 100 -16.45 -8.18 3.35
C GLU A 100 -16.52 -9.52 2.61
N GLY A 101 -16.38 -10.61 3.36
CA GLY A 101 -16.35 -11.96 2.79
C GLY A 101 -14.98 -12.41 2.23
N LEU A 102 -13.98 -11.52 2.20
CA LEU A 102 -12.63 -11.88 1.79
C LEU A 102 -11.77 -12.30 3.00
N ASP A 103 -11.04 -13.39 2.84
CA ASP A 103 -10.00 -13.75 3.80
C ASP A 103 -8.80 -12.82 3.62
N LEU A 104 -8.65 -11.85 4.52
CA LEU A 104 -7.58 -10.85 4.48
C LEU A 104 -6.18 -11.41 4.78
N MET A 105 -6.08 -12.65 5.22
CA MET A 105 -4.80 -13.33 5.39
C MET A 105 -4.28 -13.93 4.08
N ARG A 106 -5.19 -14.23 3.16
CA ARG A 106 -4.90 -14.78 1.83
C ARG A 106 -4.96 -13.73 0.73
N ASN A 107 -5.83 -12.75 0.90
CA ASN A 107 -6.07 -11.67 -0.06
C ASN A 107 -5.47 -10.34 0.43
N PHE A 108 -4.22 -10.40 0.81
CA PHE A 108 -3.47 -9.22 1.26
C PHE A 108 -2.89 -8.39 0.11
#